data_d97c89e82cbadde2faa5aa76aee2545c
#
_entry.id   d97c89e82cbadde2faa5aa76aee2545c
#
_cell.length_a   1.000
_cell.length_b   1.000
_cell.length_c   1.000
_cell.angle_alpha   90.00
_cell.angle_beta   90.00
_cell.angle_gamma   90.00
#
_symmetry.space_group_name_H-M   'P 1'
#
loop_
_entity.id
_entity.type
_entity.pdbx_description
1 polymer ?
#
loop_
_entity_poly.entity_id
_entity_poly.type
_entity_poly.pdbx_seq_one_letter_code
_entity_poly.pdbx_strand_id
1 'polypeptide(L)'
;MIYLMNRLNAATRAQIINCLIEGCSIRSTVRVTGAAKKTVMRALVEVGEVCLRFQDEAFRNLNSQRIQVDELWAFIYAKDKNVTKEIAAKHEGAGNIWLWVAIDADTKIVPCWYLGDRG
;
A
#
# COMPACT_ATOMS: atom_id res chain seq x y z
N MET A 1 -8.56 7.97 -29.94
CA MET A 1 -7.96 8.01 -28.62
C MET A 1 -7.99 6.64 -27.99
N ILE A 2 -7.03 5.85 -28.43
CA ILE A 2 -6.95 4.42 -28.10
C ILE A 2 -6.84 4.18 -26.59
N TYR A 3 -6.05 4.97 -25.88
CA TYR A 3 -5.86 4.77 -24.44
C TYR A 3 -7.07 5.17 -23.60
N LEU A 4 -8.03 5.94 -24.10
CA LEU A 4 -9.29 6.20 -23.41
C LEU A 4 -10.20 4.97 -23.40
N MET A 5 -10.09 4.11 -24.41
CA MET A 5 -10.84 2.86 -24.49
C MET A 5 -10.37 1.84 -23.44
N ASN A 6 -9.09 1.91 -23.05
CA ASN A 6 -8.50 1.03 -22.05
C ASN A 6 -8.54 1.63 -20.64
N ARG A 7 -9.10 2.83 -20.50
CA ARG A 7 -9.20 3.51 -19.24
C ARG A 7 -10.38 2.98 -18.44
N LEU A 8 -10.12 2.59 -17.22
CA LEU A 8 -11.14 2.11 -16.32
C LEU A 8 -12.15 3.23 -16.03
N ASN A 9 -13.45 2.90 -16.03
CA ASN A 9 -14.47 3.89 -15.70
C ASN A 9 -14.44 4.21 -14.19
N ALA A 10 -15.03 5.34 -13.83
CA ALA A 10 -15.01 5.83 -12.45
C ALA A 10 -15.71 4.87 -11.47
N ALA A 11 -16.80 4.23 -11.90
CA ALA A 11 -17.57 3.31 -11.05
C ALA A 11 -16.73 2.07 -10.68
N THR A 12 -16.07 1.45 -11.65
CA THR A 12 -15.21 0.28 -11.41
C THR A 12 -13.99 0.66 -10.57
N ARG A 13 -13.41 1.83 -10.85
CA ARG A 13 -12.28 2.34 -10.06
C ARG A 13 -12.68 2.54 -8.59
N ALA A 14 -13.86 3.11 -8.35
CA ALA A 14 -14.38 3.29 -7.00
C ALA A 14 -14.61 1.94 -6.29
N GLN A 15 -15.13 0.94 -6.99
CA GLN A 15 -15.29 -0.41 -6.45
C GLN A 15 -13.95 -1.01 -6.02
N ILE A 16 -12.94 -0.91 -6.88
CA ILE A 16 -11.60 -1.42 -6.56
C ILE A 16 -11.06 -0.76 -5.28
N ILE A 17 -11.14 0.56 -5.21
CA ILE A 17 -10.65 1.32 -4.07
C ILE A 17 -11.41 0.93 -2.80
N ASN A 18 -12.73 0.82 -2.88
CA ASN A 18 -13.56 0.42 -1.75
C ASN A 18 -13.19 -0.97 -1.23
N CYS A 19 -13.00 -1.93 -2.12
CA CYS A 19 -12.56 -3.28 -1.74
C CYS A 19 -11.22 -3.23 -0.99
N LEU A 20 -10.26 -2.48 -1.51
CA LEU A 20 -8.93 -2.37 -0.91
C LEU A 20 -8.97 -1.68 0.46
N ILE A 21 -9.76 -0.63 0.60
CA ILE A 21 -9.95 0.08 1.87
C ILE A 21 -10.56 -0.85 2.93
N GLU A 22 -11.51 -1.69 2.51
CA GLU A 22 -12.16 -2.65 3.41
C GLU A 22 -11.29 -3.87 3.75
N GLY A 23 -10.06 -3.89 3.26
CA GLY A 23 -9.11 -4.95 3.58
C GLY A 23 -9.18 -6.18 2.68
N CYS A 24 -9.89 -6.10 1.56
CA CYS A 24 -9.89 -7.18 0.59
C CYS A 24 -8.50 -7.38 -0.01
N SER A 25 -8.12 -8.63 -0.21
CA SER A 25 -6.89 -8.95 -0.93
C SER A 25 -7.02 -8.53 -2.40
N ILE A 26 -5.89 -8.45 -3.10
CA ILE A 26 -5.89 -8.20 -4.54
C ILE A 26 -6.72 -9.25 -5.27
N ARG A 27 -6.58 -10.53 -4.90
CA ARG A 27 -7.35 -11.61 -5.51
C ARG A 27 -8.85 -11.50 -5.24
N SER A 28 -9.23 -11.17 -4.01
CA SER A 28 -10.65 -10.92 -3.68
C SER A 28 -11.19 -9.75 -4.48
N THR A 29 -10.46 -8.67 -4.58
CA THR A 29 -10.85 -7.49 -5.35
C THR A 29 -11.08 -7.84 -6.82
N VAL A 30 -10.19 -8.65 -7.40
CA VAL A 30 -10.37 -9.15 -8.79
C VAL A 30 -11.70 -9.92 -8.92
N ARG A 31 -11.99 -10.81 -7.98
CA ARG A 31 -13.24 -11.61 -8.02
C ARG A 31 -14.49 -10.75 -7.86
N VAL A 32 -14.45 -9.78 -6.97
CA VAL A 32 -15.60 -8.90 -6.69
C VAL A 32 -15.87 -7.93 -7.82
N THR A 33 -14.83 -7.32 -8.36
CA THR A 33 -14.98 -6.24 -9.36
C THR A 33 -14.95 -6.74 -10.79
N GLY A 34 -14.40 -7.93 -11.04
CA GLY A 34 -14.18 -8.44 -12.39
C GLY A 34 -12.99 -7.77 -13.11
N ALA A 35 -12.29 -6.87 -12.46
CA ALA A 35 -11.13 -6.21 -13.06
C ALA A 35 -9.92 -7.15 -13.12
N ALA A 36 -9.04 -6.93 -14.10
CA ALA A 36 -7.80 -7.70 -14.22
C ALA A 36 -6.86 -7.42 -13.04
N LYS A 37 -6.07 -8.41 -12.65
CA LYS A 37 -5.13 -8.29 -11.54
C LYS A 37 -4.18 -7.09 -11.71
N LYS A 38 -3.64 -6.91 -12.91
CA LYS A 38 -2.75 -5.77 -13.20
C LYS A 38 -3.46 -4.43 -13.02
N THR A 39 -4.74 -4.37 -13.36
CA THR A 39 -5.56 -3.17 -13.19
C THR A 39 -5.74 -2.83 -11.71
N VAL A 40 -6.03 -3.84 -10.89
CA VAL A 40 -6.16 -3.67 -9.43
C VAL A 40 -4.84 -3.22 -8.82
N MET A 41 -3.74 -3.83 -9.21
CA MET A 41 -2.40 -3.46 -8.72
C MET A 41 -2.03 -2.03 -9.11
N ARG A 42 -2.33 -1.63 -10.34
CA ARG A 42 -2.10 -0.26 -10.81
C ARG A 42 -2.93 0.75 -10.03
N ALA A 43 -4.21 0.45 -9.80
CA ALA A 43 -5.09 1.31 -9.00
C ALA A 43 -4.56 1.48 -7.57
N LEU A 44 -4.06 0.41 -6.97
CA LEU A 44 -3.47 0.46 -5.63
C LEU A 44 -2.27 1.41 -5.60
N VAL A 45 -1.37 1.31 -6.56
CA VAL A 45 -0.18 2.19 -6.64
C VAL A 45 -0.58 3.65 -6.86
N GLU A 46 -1.48 3.91 -7.79
CA GLU A 46 -1.94 5.28 -8.10
C GLU A 46 -2.61 5.94 -6.89
N VAL A 47 -3.48 5.21 -6.21
CA VAL A 47 -4.15 5.71 -4.99
C VAL A 47 -3.14 5.92 -3.88
N GLY A 48 -2.18 5.01 -3.72
CA GLY A 48 -1.11 5.16 -2.74
C GLY A 48 -0.28 6.42 -2.96
N GLU A 49 0.04 6.75 -4.18
CA GLU A 49 0.76 7.98 -4.53
C GLU A 49 -0.04 9.23 -4.18
N VAL A 50 -1.34 9.24 -4.47
CA VAL A 50 -2.23 10.35 -4.13
C VAL A 50 -2.34 10.50 -2.61
N CYS A 51 -2.52 9.40 -1.90
CA CYS A 51 -2.59 9.40 -0.44
C CYS A 51 -1.30 9.90 0.20
N LEU A 52 -0.15 9.51 -0.35
CA LEU A 52 1.15 9.97 0.16
C LEU A 52 1.30 11.48 0.04
N ARG A 53 0.92 12.06 -1.10
CA ARG A 53 0.93 13.51 -1.30
C ARG A 53 -0.05 14.22 -0.36
N PHE A 54 -1.25 13.68 -0.23
CA PHE A 54 -2.26 14.23 0.68
C PHE A 54 -1.75 14.22 2.13
N GLN A 55 -1.16 13.12 2.57
CA GLN A 55 -0.60 12.98 3.90
C GLN A 55 0.51 14.02 4.15
N ASP A 56 1.41 14.19 3.18
CA ASP A 56 2.51 15.15 3.28
C ASP A 56 2.01 16.59 3.37
N GLU A 57 0.96 16.93 2.66
CA GLU A 57 0.41 18.29 2.63
C GLU A 57 -0.52 18.58 3.81
N ALA A 58 -1.38 17.62 4.17
CA ALA A 58 -2.46 17.84 5.14
C ALA A 58 -2.05 17.54 6.58
N PHE A 59 -1.16 16.55 6.79
CA PHE A 59 -0.82 16.10 8.14
C PHE A 59 0.43 16.81 8.66
N ARG A 60 0.35 18.13 8.73
CA ARG A 60 1.41 18.99 9.28
C ARG A 60 0.88 19.76 10.49
N ASN A 61 1.77 20.01 11.44
CA ASN A 61 1.45 20.77 12.65
C ASN A 61 0.27 20.19 13.43
N LEU A 62 0.16 18.89 13.44
CA LEU A 62 -0.88 18.19 14.20
C LEU A 62 -0.62 18.35 15.69
N ASN A 63 -1.68 18.69 16.44
CA ASN A 63 -1.62 18.80 17.89
C ASN A 63 -1.94 17.45 18.53
N SER A 64 -1.09 16.47 18.29
CA SER A 64 -1.25 15.12 18.79
C SER A 64 -0.69 15.02 20.20
N GLN A 65 -1.48 14.51 21.14
CA GLN A 65 -1.11 14.38 22.54
C GLN A 65 -0.51 13.02 22.86
N ARG A 66 -0.95 11.98 22.18
CA ARG A 66 -0.46 10.61 22.40
C ARG A 66 -0.19 9.94 21.05
N ILE A 67 1.08 9.67 20.80
CA ILE A 67 1.50 8.95 19.60
C ILE A 67 1.94 7.55 20.00
N GLN A 68 1.36 6.56 19.34
CA GLN A 68 1.77 5.16 19.45
C GLN A 68 2.52 4.78 18.18
N VAL A 69 3.61 4.04 18.36
CA VAL A 69 4.40 3.55 17.24
C VAL A 69 4.36 2.03 17.27
N ASP A 70 4.09 1.44 16.12
CA ASP A 70 4.06 -0.01 15.97
C ASP A 70 4.81 -0.43 14.71
N GLU A 71 5.20 -1.68 14.66
CA GLU A 71 5.90 -2.24 13.51
C GLU A 71 5.13 -3.44 12.96
N LEU A 72 5.04 -3.50 11.64
CA LEU A 72 4.40 -4.59 10.91
C LEU A 72 5.45 -5.29 10.06
N TRP A 73 5.52 -6.61 10.19
CA TRP A 73 6.43 -7.40 9.39
C TRP A 73 5.76 -7.84 8.08
N ALA A 74 6.53 -7.79 7.01
CA ALA A 74 6.15 -8.31 5.71
C ALA A 74 7.38 -8.84 4.99
N PHE A 75 7.24 -9.28 3.76
CA PHE A 75 8.36 -9.65 2.92
C PHE A 75 8.09 -9.30 1.47
N ILE A 76 9.16 -9.04 0.74
CA ILE A 76 9.14 -8.82 -0.70
C ILE A 76 9.61 -10.09 -1.37
N TYR A 77 8.78 -10.68 -2.20
CA TYR A 77 8.98 -11.92 -2.95
C TYR A 77 9.13 -13.15 -2.06
N ALA A 78 10.10 -13.16 -1.13
CA ALA A 78 10.37 -14.28 -0.23
C ALA A 78 10.87 -13.77 1.12
N LYS A 79 10.62 -14.55 2.19
CA LYS A 79 11.20 -14.29 3.50
C LYS A 79 12.72 -14.41 3.43
N ASP A 80 13.45 -13.66 4.27
CA ASP A 80 14.93 -13.66 4.28
C ASP A 80 15.53 -15.07 4.23
N LYS A 81 15.01 -15.99 5.03
CA LYS A 81 15.51 -17.37 5.10
C LYS A 81 15.40 -18.13 3.78
N ASN A 82 14.56 -17.68 2.87
CA ASN A 82 14.30 -18.31 1.57
C ASN A 82 14.93 -17.53 0.41
N VAL A 83 15.60 -16.42 0.68
CA VAL A 83 16.25 -15.62 -0.35
C VAL A 83 17.59 -16.27 -0.73
N THR A 84 17.65 -16.79 -1.94
CA THR A 84 18.89 -17.34 -2.54
C THR A 84 19.60 -16.25 -3.33
N LYS A 85 20.85 -16.52 -3.75
CA LYS A 85 21.60 -15.61 -4.62
C LYS A 85 20.86 -15.34 -5.94
N GLU A 86 20.19 -16.36 -6.48
CA GLU A 86 19.40 -16.22 -7.71
C GLU A 86 18.20 -15.30 -7.51
N ILE A 87 17.50 -15.47 -6.39
CA ILE A 87 16.33 -14.64 -6.06
C ILE A 87 16.79 -13.19 -5.85
N ALA A 88 17.86 -12.97 -5.11
CA ALA A 88 18.38 -11.63 -4.87
C ALA A 88 18.80 -10.93 -6.16
N ALA A 89 19.34 -11.70 -7.13
CA ALA A 89 19.74 -11.15 -8.43
C ALA A 89 18.55 -10.76 -9.32
N LYS A 90 17.44 -11.51 -9.23
CA LYS A 90 16.25 -11.30 -10.07
C LYS A 90 15.21 -10.36 -9.47
N HIS A 91 15.16 -10.26 -8.14
CA HIS A 91 14.15 -9.52 -7.42
C HIS A 91 14.81 -8.57 -6.42
N GLU A 92 15.04 -7.36 -6.86
CA GLU A 92 15.62 -6.31 -6.03
C GLU A 92 14.76 -6.08 -4.78
N GLY A 93 15.42 -6.01 -3.63
CA GLY A 93 14.76 -5.82 -2.36
C GLY A 93 14.07 -7.06 -1.78
N ALA A 94 14.24 -8.23 -2.40
CA ALA A 94 13.66 -9.47 -1.87
C ALA A 94 14.13 -9.75 -0.45
N GLY A 95 13.19 -10.15 0.40
CA GLY A 95 13.47 -10.43 1.81
C GLY A 95 12.48 -9.74 2.73
N ASN A 96 12.77 -9.78 4.01
CA ASN A 96 11.93 -9.16 5.03
C ASN A 96 11.93 -7.64 4.89
N ILE A 97 10.78 -7.07 5.17
CA ILE A 97 10.62 -5.62 5.21
C ILE A 97 9.73 -5.25 6.39
N TRP A 98 9.97 -4.11 6.99
CA TRP A 98 9.24 -3.62 8.14
C TRP A 98 8.53 -2.33 7.81
N LEU A 99 7.25 -2.26 8.17
CA LEU A 99 6.47 -1.03 8.11
C LEU A 99 6.34 -0.48 9.52
N TRP A 100 6.88 0.71 9.73
CA TRP A 100 6.78 1.45 10.98
C TRP A 100 5.66 2.46 10.83
N VAL A 101 4.71 2.44 11.75
CA VAL A 101 3.53 3.30 11.71
C VAL A 101 3.42 4.08 13.00
N ALA A 102 3.29 5.39 12.89
CA ALA A 102 2.93 6.24 14.02
C ALA A 102 1.44 6.56 13.92
N ILE A 103 0.71 6.40 14.99
CA ILE A 103 -0.73 6.68 15.04
C ILE A 103 -1.05 7.58 16.22
N ASP A 104 -1.89 8.58 15.99
CA ASP A 104 -2.50 9.35 17.08
C ASP A 104 -3.52 8.46 17.79
N ALA A 105 -3.29 8.16 19.05
CA ALA A 105 -4.14 7.25 19.81
C ALA A 105 -5.58 7.76 19.97
N ASP A 106 -5.78 9.06 19.96
CA ASP A 106 -7.08 9.68 20.16
C ASP A 106 -7.87 9.81 18.85
N THR A 107 -7.25 10.36 17.81
CA THR A 107 -7.92 10.61 16.51
C THR A 107 -7.83 9.44 15.54
N LYS A 108 -6.89 8.53 15.76
CA LYS A 108 -6.58 7.41 14.86
C LYS A 108 -5.96 7.84 13.53
N ILE A 109 -5.55 9.09 13.42
CA ILE A 109 -4.82 9.58 12.25
C ILE A 109 -3.41 8.98 12.28
N VAL A 110 -2.92 8.57 11.11
CA VAL A 110 -1.55 8.11 10.89
C VAL A 110 -0.76 9.26 10.27
N PRO A 111 -0.05 10.07 11.09
CA PRO A 111 0.67 11.22 10.54
C PRO A 111 1.89 10.85 9.72
N CYS A 112 2.50 9.72 10.00
CA CYS A 112 3.67 9.27 9.23
C CYS A 112 3.87 7.76 9.34
N TRP A 113 4.63 7.25 8.39
CA TRP A 113 5.04 5.85 8.34
C TRP A 113 6.41 5.75 7.67
N TYR A 114 7.06 4.65 7.89
CA TYR A 114 8.37 4.36 7.28
C TYR A 114 8.44 2.89 6.89
N LEU A 115 8.94 2.64 5.70
CA LEU A 115 9.12 1.29 5.20
C LEU A 115 10.62 1.02 5.04
N GLY A 116 11.13 -0.03 5.67
CA GLY A 116 12.56 -0.31 5.60
C GLY A 116 12.99 -1.46 6.49
N ASP A 117 14.29 -1.52 6.74
CA ASP A 117 14.89 -2.54 7.57
C ASP A 117 14.66 -2.25 9.06
N ARG A 118 14.72 -3.29 9.85
CA ARG A 118 14.55 -3.17 11.30
C ARG A 118 15.78 -2.59 12.00
N GLY A 119 16.86 -2.59 11.35
CA GLY A 119 18.02 -2.08 11.99
C GLY A 119 19.30 -2.32 11.44
#